data_ce9cb85c99b4cc1f5ad9faf9c2d82aed
#
_entry.id   ce9cb85c99b4cc1f5ad9faf9c2d82aed
#
_cell.length_a   1.000
_cell.length_b   1.000
_cell.length_c   1.000
_cell.angle_alpha   90.00
_cell.angle_beta   90.00
_cell.angle_gamma   90.00
#
_symmetry.space_group_name_H-M   'P 1'
#
loop_
_entity.id
_entity.type
_entity.pdbx_description
1 polymer ?
#
loop_
_entity_poly.entity_id
_entity_poly.type
_entity_poly.pdbx_seq_one_letter_code
_entity_poly.pdbx_strand_id
1 'polypeptide(L)'
;MTGIDLSKKNIESASKSSKKNLQFFVHDMRKLFKQNEYDLAVNLFTSFGYFDKDSDNEKALLSIANNVKTEGLVVIDFMNVKKVLMNLIKSELKVIDDIEFNITRTIKNNKILKSIDITDGEEKLFFKEEVSIITLDKFSDYIKKAGLQIIDIFGNYHLESFNALKSERLILVCKK
;
A
#
# COMPACT_ATOMS: atom_id res chain seq x y z
N MET A 1 -14.88 -13.00 1.54
CA MET A 1 -13.74 -12.08 1.35
C MET A 1 -13.93 -11.32 0.04
N THR A 2 -13.58 -10.04 0.02
CA THR A 2 -13.73 -9.17 -1.15
C THR A 2 -12.40 -8.47 -1.41
N GLY A 3 -11.89 -8.55 -2.65
CA GLY A 3 -10.74 -7.80 -3.11
C GLY A 3 -11.17 -6.67 -4.05
N ILE A 4 -10.53 -5.52 -3.93
CA ILE A 4 -10.73 -4.38 -4.83
C ILE A 4 -9.40 -3.89 -5.37
N ASP A 5 -9.37 -3.48 -6.62
CA ASP A 5 -8.23 -2.84 -7.27
C ASP A 5 -8.74 -1.88 -8.34
N LEU A 6 -8.00 -0.80 -8.60
CA LEU A 6 -8.33 0.13 -9.67
C LEU A 6 -8.04 -0.45 -11.06
N SER A 7 -7.05 -1.35 -11.15
CA SER A 7 -6.63 -1.99 -12.39
C SER A 7 -7.60 -3.09 -12.82
N LYS A 8 -8.29 -2.84 -13.94
CA LYS A 8 -9.15 -3.84 -14.57
C LYS A 8 -8.39 -5.15 -14.89
N LYS A 9 -7.14 -5.05 -15.38
CA LYS A 9 -6.28 -6.19 -15.71
C LYS A 9 -5.96 -7.03 -14.46
N ASN A 10 -5.67 -6.39 -13.31
CA ASN A 10 -5.43 -7.10 -12.06
C ASN A 10 -6.69 -7.84 -11.60
N ILE A 11 -7.84 -7.19 -11.67
CA ILE A 11 -9.13 -7.79 -11.30
C ILE A 11 -9.50 -8.94 -12.23
N GLU A 12 -9.30 -8.82 -13.54
CA GLU A 12 -9.51 -9.93 -14.50
C GLU A 12 -8.64 -11.14 -14.16
N SER A 13 -7.36 -10.91 -13.81
CA SER A 13 -6.47 -11.98 -13.40
C SER A 13 -6.89 -12.62 -12.07
N ALA A 14 -7.16 -11.81 -11.04
CA ALA A 14 -7.59 -12.26 -9.73
C ALA A 14 -8.93 -13.01 -9.78
N SER A 15 -9.85 -12.58 -10.66
CA SER A 15 -11.19 -13.18 -10.82
C SER A 15 -11.15 -14.63 -11.32
N LYS A 16 -10.05 -15.08 -11.92
CA LYS A 16 -9.84 -16.50 -12.27
C LYS A 16 -9.81 -17.39 -11.02
N SER A 17 -9.50 -16.83 -9.85
CA SER A 17 -9.50 -17.50 -8.55
C SER A 17 -10.78 -17.25 -7.73
N SER A 18 -11.79 -16.60 -8.32
CA SER A 18 -13.05 -16.29 -7.62
C SER A 18 -13.79 -17.54 -7.18
N LYS A 19 -14.41 -17.48 -6.00
CA LYS A 19 -15.23 -18.54 -5.40
C LYS A 19 -16.45 -17.89 -4.76
N LYS A 20 -17.42 -18.70 -4.27
CA LYS A 20 -18.63 -18.20 -3.59
C LYS A 20 -18.31 -17.20 -2.47
N ASN A 21 -17.21 -17.39 -1.75
CA ASN A 21 -16.78 -16.57 -0.62
C ASN A 21 -15.55 -15.70 -0.90
N LEU A 22 -15.14 -15.58 -2.18
CA LEU A 22 -14.00 -14.76 -2.63
C LEU A 22 -14.35 -14.09 -3.96
N GLN A 23 -14.54 -12.78 -3.93
CA GLN A 23 -14.94 -11.98 -5.09
C GLN A 23 -14.01 -10.78 -5.27
N PHE A 24 -13.86 -10.31 -6.52
CA PHE A 24 -12.98 -9.19 -6.88
C PHE A 24 -13.74 -8.17 -7.72
N PHE A 25 -13.46 -6.86 -7.47
CA PHE A 25 -14.15 -5.76 -8.14
C PHE A 25 -13.18 -4.66 -8.53
N VAL A 26 -13.38 -4.10 -9.73
CA VAL A 26 -12.71 -2.85 -10.13
C VAL A 26 -13.31 -1.73 -9.30
N HIS A 27 -12.52 -1.12 -8.42
CA HIS A 27 -12.99 -0.06 -7.55
C HIS A 27 -11.87 0.88 -7.12
N ASP A 28 -12.18 2.17 -7.01
CA ASP A 28 -11.28 3.19 -6.48
C ASP A 28 -11.42 3.26 -4.95
N MET A 29 -10.36 2.95 -4.21
CA MET A 29 -10.39 2.93 -2.75
C MET A 29 -10.73 4.28 -2.10
N ARG A 30 -10.69 5.39 -2.85
CA ARG A 30 -11.14 6.71 -2.38
C ARG A 30 -12.67 6.84 -2.30
N LYS A 31 -13.39 5.88 -2.88
CA LYS A 31 -14.85 5.84 -2.92
C LYS A 31 -15.37 4.76 -2.01
N LEU A 32 -16.49 5.04 -1.34
CA LEU A 32 -17.16 4.03 -0.54
C LEU A 32 -17.58 2.84 -1.40
N PHE A 33 -17.19 1.63 -0.99
CA PHE A 33 -17.57 0.39 -1.66
C PHE A 33 -18.86 -0.20 -1.07
N LYS A 34 -18.86 -0.45 0.25
CA LYS A 34 -20.02 -0.94 1.00
C LYS A 34 -19.98 -0.42 2.43
N GLN A 35 -20.99 0.30 2.85
CA GLN A 35 -21.02 0.93 4.16
C GLN A 35 -21.23 -0.10 5.28
N ASN A 36 -20.34 -0.09 6.30
CA ASN A 36 -20.45 -0.92 7.51
C ASN A 36 -20.68 -2.41 7.22
N GLU A 37 -20.04 -2.95 6.21
CA GLU A 37 -20.23 -4.34 5.75
C GLU A 37 -19.20 -5.30 6.34
N TYR A 38 -17.97 -4.86 6.51
CA TYR A 38 -16.82 -5.72 6.79
C TYR A 38 -16.39 -5.67 8.25
N ASP A 39 -16.01 -6.82 8.82
CA ASP A 39 -15.41 -6.90 10.16
C ASP A 39 -13.95 -6.50 10.14
N LEU A 40 -13.28 -6.68 8.99
CA LEU A 40 -11.86 -6.36 8.78
C LEU A 40 -11.65 -5.83 7.35
N ALA A 41 -10.93 -4.72 7.23
CA ALA A 41 -10.34 -4.26 5.98
C ALA A 41 -8.81 -4.30 6.08
N VAL A 42 -8.14 -4.78 5.03
CA VAL A 42 -6.69 -4.83 4.96
C VAL A 42 -6.19 -4.10 3.71
N ASN A 43 -5.17 -3.26 3.88
CA ASN A 43 -4.41 -2.63 2.81
C ASN A 43 -2.96 -3.05 2.98
N LEU A 44 -2.48 -3.96 2.14
CA LEU A 44 -1.21 -4.67 2.30
C LEU A 44 -0.18 -4.27 1.24
N PHE A 45 1.09 -4.58 1.52
CA PHE A 45 2.22 -4.48 0.58
C PHE A 45 2.43 -3.07 0.00
N THR A 46 2.19 -2.03 0.83
CA THR A 46 2.34 -0.63 0.39
C THR A 46 1.40 -0.27 -0.77
N SER A 47 0.16 -0.78 -0.76
CA SER A 47 -0.88 -0.41 -1.74
C SER A 47 -1.54 0.95 -1.45
N PHE A 48 -1.05 1.69 -0.46
CA PHE A 48 -1.45 3.04 -0.09
C PHE A 48 -0.41 4.07 -0.55
N GLY A 49 -0.78 5.35 -0.67
CA GLY A 49 0.18 6.44 -0.92
C GLY A 49 0.50 6.70 -2.41
N TYR A 50 -0.28 6.15 -3.35
CA TYR A 50 -0.10 6.35 -4.79
C TYR A 50 -0.82 7.59 -5.36
N PHE A 51 -1.42 8.41 -4.50
CA PHE A 51 -2.17 9.58 -4.93
C PHE A 51 -1.27 10.82 -5.06
N ASP A 52 -1.67 11.73 -5.97
CA ASP A 52 -0.95 12.98 -6.17
C ASP A 52 -1.22 14.00 -5.08
N LYS A 53 -2.44 14.01 -4.55
CA LYS A 53 -2.87 14.94 -3.52
C LYS A 53 -2.96 14.25 -2.16
N ASP A 54 -2.44 14.93 -1.14
CA ASP A 54 -2.53 14.49 0.25
C ASP A 54 -3.99 14.23 0.69
N SER A 55 -4.91 15.10 0.26
CA SER A 55 -6.34 14.94 0.51
C SER A 55 -6.95 13.66 -0.07
N ASP A 56 -6.34 13.04 -1.07
CA ASP A 56 -6.82 11.77 -1.63
C ASP A 56 -6.39 10.58 -0.77
N ASN A 57 -5.26 10.67 -0.06
CA ASN A 57 -4.89 9.72 0.99
C ASN A 57 -5.90 9.76 2.15
N GLU A 58 -6.30 10.97 2.58
CA GLU A 58 -7.34 11.14 3.62
C GLU A 58 -8.67 10.52 3.18
N LYS A 59 -9.12 10.81 1.95
CA LYS A 59 -10.36 10.23 1.40
C LYS A 59 -10.29 8.71 1.33
N ALA A 60 -9.16 8.14 0.90
CA ALA A 60 -8.99 6.69 0.82
C ALA A 60 -9.13 6.05 2.19
N LEU A 61 -8.47 6.59 3.21
CA LEU A 61 -8.57 6.04 4.56
C LEU A 61 -9.96 6.21 5.18
N LEU A 62 -10.60 7.35 4.98
CA LEU A 62 -11.99 7.58 5.39
C LEU A 62 -12.94 6.58 4.71
N SER A 63 -12.76 6.33 3.41
CA SER A 63 -13.55 5.34 2.67
C SER A 63 -13.34 3.93 3.23
N ILE A 64 -12.07 3.53 3.48
CA ILE A 64 -11.75 2.23 4.08
C ILE A 64 -12.44 2.10 5.45
N ALA A 65 -12.35 3.11 6.31
CA ALA A 65 -13.00 3.13 7.63
C ALA A 65 -14.53 2.99 7.52
N ASN A 66 -15.15 3.65 6.52
CA ASN A 66 -16.61 3.58 6.34
C ASN A 66 -17.09 2.23 5.79
N ASN A 67 -16.23 1.43 5.14
CA ASN A 67 -16.57 0.07 4.74
C ASN A 67 -16.60 -0.90 5.92
N VAL A 68 -15.91 -0.60 7.02
CA VAL A 68 -15.79 -1.46 8.20
C VAL A 68 -16.91 -1.14 9.19
N LYS A 69 -17.46 -2.18 9.85
CA LYS A 69 -18.45 -2.07 10.93
C LYS A 69 -17.89 -1.33 12.14
N THR A 70 -18.75 -0.83 13.00
CA THR A 70 -18.37 -0.39 14.36
C THR A 70 -17.67 -1.55 15.08
N GLU A 71 -16.62 -1.26 15.84
CA GLU A 71 -15.74 -2.24 16.50
C GLU A 71 -14.90 -3.11 15.53
N GLY A 72 -15.04 -2.94 14.21
CA GLY A 72 -14.25 -3.65 13.21
C GLY A 72 -12.82 -3.11 13.09
N LEU A 73 -11.96 -3.84 12.38
CA LEU A 73 -10.54 -3.57 12.29
C LEU A 73 -10.13 -3.08 10.89
N VAL A 74 -9.14 -2.20 10.86
CA VAL A 74 -8.43 -1.79 9.65
C VAL A 74 -6.94 -2.07 9.85
N VAL A 75 -6.33 -2.82 8.93
CA VAL A 75 -4.89 -3.05 8.92
C VAL A 75 -4.27 -2.37 7.72
N ILE A 76 -3.24 -1.55 7.97
CA ILE A 76 -2.46 -0.87 6.93
C ILE A 76 -1.03 -1.34 7.04
N ASP A 77 -0.53 -2.00 5.99
CA ASP A 77 0.87 -2.40 5.88
C ASP A 77 1.59 -1.48 4.87
N PHE A 78 2.51 -0.71 5.36
CA PHE A 78 3.26 0.27 4.60
C PHE A 78 4.77 0.09 4.78
N MET A 79 5.57 0.63 3.88
CA MET A 79 7.02 0.68 4.07
C MET A 79 7.37 1.57 5.25
N ASN A 80 8.41 1.21 6.02
CA ASN A 80 8.99 2.14 6.97
C ASN A 80 9.81 3.19 6.22
N VAL A 81 9.19 4.32 5.91
CA VAL A 81 9.80 5.38 5.10
C VAL A 81 11.11 5.88 5.69
N LYS A 82 11.24 5.95 7.01
CA LYS A 82 12.48 6.40 7.66
C LYS A 82 13.65 5.48 7.34
N LYS A 83 13.46 4.17 7.47
CA LYS A 83 14.48 3.17 7.11
C LYS A 83 14.78 3.18 5.60
N VAL A 84 13.74 3.25 4.77
CA VAL A 84 13.89 3.31 3.31
C VAL A 84 14.72 4.53 2.89
N LEU A 85 14.44 5.72 3.45
CA LEU A 85 15.18 6.94 3.13
C LEU A 85 16.64 6.89 3.58
N MET A 86 16.92 6.30 4.75
CA MET A 86 18.29 6.13 5.27
C MET A 86 19.13 5.16 4.41
N ASN A 87 18.51 4.17 3.80
CA ASN A 87 19.18 3.09 3.07
C ASN A 87 18.83 3.09 1.56
N LEU A 88 18.41 4.22 1.01
CA LEU A 88 17.94 4.29 -0.38
C LEU A 88 19.06 3.96 -1.38
N ILE A 89 18.94 2.81 -2.03
CA ILE A 89 19.79 2.42 -3.17
C ILE A 89 19.27 3.17 -4.39
N LYS A 90 20.05 4.16 -4.85
CA LYS A 90 19.65 5.04 -5.97
C LYS A 90 19.60 4.32 -7.31
N SER A 91 20.50 3.36 -7.54
CA SER A 91 20.55 2.57 -8.77
C SER A 91 21.03 1.17 -8.46
N GLU A 92 20.40 0.18 -9.05
CA GLU A 92 20.81 -1.23 -8.99
C GLU A 92 20.44 -1.95 -10.28
N LEU A 93 21.29 -2.90 -10.69
CA LEU A 93 21.00 -3.84 -11.76
C LEU A 93 20.73 -5.21 -11.13
N LYS A 94 19.62 -5.83 -11.48
CA LYS A 94 19.28 -7.21 -11.12
C LYS A 94 19.10 -8.02 -12.38
N VAL A 95 19.60 -9.26 -12.37
CA VAL A 95 19.36 -10.23 -13.43
C VAL A 95 18.63 -11.42 -12.80
N ILE A 96 17.47 -11.79 -13.33
CA ILE A 96 16.66 -12.92 -12.89
C ILE A 96 16.21 -13.67 -14.14
N ASP A 97 16.57 -14.93 -14.24
CA ASP A 97 16.24 -15.80 -15.41
C ASP A 97 16.60 -15.13 -16.76
N ASP A 98 17.82 -14.56 -16.86
CA ASP A 98 18.35 -13.83 -18.02
C ASP A 98 17.63 -12.51 -18.36
N ILE A 99 16.66 -12.10 -17.58
CA ILE A 99 15.98 -10.81 -17.71
C ILE A 99 16.71 -9.75 -16.87
N GLU A 100 17.09 -8.65 -17.49
CA GLU A 100 17.76 -7.54 -16.81
C GLU A 100 16.75 -6.50 -16.31
N PHE A 101 16.89 -6.10 -15.04
CA PHE A 101 16.11 -5.06 -14.39
C PHE A 101 17.04 -3.93 -13.96
N ASN A 102 17.07 -2.83 -14.69
CA ASN A 102 17.77 -1.62 -14.28
C ASN A 102 16.81 -0.74 -13.47
N ILE A 103 17.04 -0.69 -12.15
CA ILE A 103 16.13 -0.04 -11.21
C ILE A 103 16.78 1.25 -10.71
N THR A 104 16.10 2.38 -10.90
CA THR A 104 16.52 3.66 -10.34
C THR A 104 15.50 4.20 -9.36
N ARG A 105 15.97 4.86 -8.29
CA ARG A 105 15.12 5.48 -7.28
C ARG A 105 15.56 6.91 -7.01
N THR A 106 14.60 7.82 -6.97
CA THR A 106 14.82 9.23 -6.63
C THR A 106 13.74 9.71 -5.67
N ILE A 107 14.04 10.82 -4.97
CA ILE A 107 13.06 11.48 -4.10
C ILE A 107 12.74 12.82 -4.75
N LYS A 108 11.45 13.07 -4.99
CA LYS A 108 10.96 14.32 -5.55
C LYS A 108 9.54 14.61 -5.03
N ASN A 109 9.26 15.85 -4.66
CA ASN A 109 7.94 16.30 -4.22
C ASN A 109 7.32 15.41 -3.11
N ASN A 110 8.11 15.06 -2.09
CA ASN A 110 7.70 14.17 -1.00
C ASN A 110 7.22 12.77 -1.45
N LYS A 111 7.76 12.29 -2.58
CA LYS A 111 7.50 10.95 -3.11
C LYS A 111 8.82 10.22 -3.37
N ILE A 112 8.79 8.91 -3.23
CA ILE A 112 9.82 8.00 -3.75
C ILE A 112 9.37 7.61 -5.14
N LEU A 113 10.18 7.93 -6.13
CA LEU A 113 9.99 7.55 -7.53
C LEU A 113 10.90 6.37 -7.81
N LYS A 114 10.35 5.28 -8.32
CA LYS A 114 11.09 4.11 -8.76
C LYS A 114 10.81 3.88 -10.23
N SER A 115 11.86 3.89 -11.05
CA SER A 115 11.80 3.52 -12.46
C SER A 115 12.47 2.18 -12.65
N ILE A 116 11.90 1.33 -13.49
CA ILE A 116 12.39 -0.02 -13.80
C ILE A 116 12.41 -0.16 -15.30
N ASP A 117 13.63 -0.19 -15.88
CA ASP A 117 13.84 -0.59 -17.26
C ASP A 117 14.10 -2.10 -17.27
N ILE A 118 13.31 -2.84 -18.02
CA ILE A 118 13.39 -4.30 -18.15
C ILE A 118 13.84 -4.62 -19.56
N THR A 119 14.87 -5.47 -19.68
CA THR A 119 15.32 -6.04 -20.95
C THR A 119 15.19 -7.55 -20.90
N ASP A 120 14.38 -8.11 -21.82
CA ASP A 120 14.14 -9.55 -22.00
C ASP A 120 14.46 -9.87 -23.47
N GLY A 121 15.69 -10.29 -23.75
CA GLY A 121 16.17 -10.44 -25.11
C GLY A 121 16.09 -9.13 -25.91
N GLU A 122 15.25 -9.10 -26.95
CA GLU A 122 15.01 -7.89 -27.76
C GLU A 122 13.87 -7.00 -27.19
N GLU A 123 13.06 -7.53 -26.29
CA GLU A 123 11.96 -6.78 -25.67
C GLU A 123 12.44 -5.81 -24.60
N LYS A 124 11.88 -4.60 -24.61
CA LYS A 124 12.15 -3.56 -23.61
C LYS A 124 10.83 -3.07 -23.03
N LEU A 125 10.74 -3.12 -21.70
CA LEU A 125 9.59 -2.63 -20.96
C LEU A 125 10.03 -1.57 -19.95
N PHE A 126 9.15 -0.60 -19.69
CA PHE A 126 9.39 0.44 -18.71
C PHE A 126 8.23 0.52 -17.72
N PHE A 127 8.56 0.54 -16.44
CA PHE A 127 7.59 0.75 -15.36
C PHE A 127 8.03 1.89 -14.46
N LYS A 128 7.06 2.62 -13.94
CA LYS A 128 7.27 3.70 -13.00
C LYS A 128 6.30 3.58 -11.84
N GLU A 129 6.83 3.67 -10.63
CA GLU A 129 6.08 3.72 -9.38
C GLU A 129 6.37 5.03 -8.67
N GLU A 130 5.34 5.66 -8.14
CA GLU A 130 5.46 6.88 -7.33
C GLU A 130 4.68 6.69 -6.04
N VAL A 131 5.38 6.61 -4.91
CA VAL A 131 4.77 6.41 -3.60
C VAL A 131 5.07 7.59 -2.69
N SER A 132 4.05 8.14 -2.06
CA SER A 132 4.18 9.25 -1.10
C SER A 132 5.01 8.82 0.11
N ILE A 133 5.85 9.72 0.62
CA ILE A 133 6.55 9.55 1.88
C ILE A 133 5.55 9.87 3.01
N ILE A 134 4.95 8.81 3.57
CA ILE A 134 3.97 8.94 4.65
C ILE A 134 4.58 8.36 5.93
N THR A 135 4.87 9.24 6.89
CA THR A 135 5.42 8.86 8.20
C THR A 135 4.34 8.32 9.13
N LEU A 136 4.73 7.70 10.25
CA LEU A 136 3.80 7.28 11.30
C LEU A 136 2.94 8.45 11.81
N ASP A 137 3.54 9.63 12.02
CA ASP A 137 2.80 10.82 12.48
C ASP A 137 1.73 11.21 11.46
N LYS A 138 2.08 11.19 10.17
CA LYS A 138 1.14 11.51 9.10
C LYS A 138 0.01 10.47 8.99
N PHE A 139 0.31 9.18 9.13
CA PHE A 139 -0.71 8.15 9.23
C PHE A 139 -1.62 8.34 10.45
N SER A 140 -1.05 8.72 11.60
CA SER A 140 -1.83 9.00 12.82
C SER A 140 -2.85 10.12 12.60
N ASP A 141 -2.47 11.17 11.86
CA ASP A 141 -3.39 12.26 11.48
C ASP A 141 -4.53 11.75 10.57
N TYR A 142 -4.21 10.96 9.54
CA TYR A 142 -5.23 10.40 8.65
C TYR A 142 -6.18 9.46 9.39
N ILE A 143 -5.64 8.59 10.25
CA ILE A 143 -6.39 7.62 11.07
C ILE A 143 -7.37 8.34 11.98
N LYS A 144 -6.89 9.38 12.69
CA LYS A 144 -7.73 10.21 13.55
C LYS A 144 -8.87 10.89 12.76
N LYS A 145 -8.57 11.48 11.60
CA LYS A 145 -9.56 12.12 10.73
C LYS A 145 -10.58 11.12 10.17
N ALA A 146 -10.18 9.87 9.97
CA ALA A 146 -11.07 8.80 9.53
C ALA A 146 -11.94 8.20 10.66
N GLY A 147 -11.81 8.69 11.91
CA GLY A 147 -12.54 8.20 13.06
C GLY A 147 -12.06 6.82 13.56
N LEU A 148 -10.80 6.48 13.27
CA LEU A 148 -10.16 5.25 13.72
C LEU A 148 -9.21 5.51 14.88
N GLN A 149 -8.96 4.48 15.69
CA GLN A 149 -7.96 4.48 16.76
C GLN A 149 -6.88 3.43 16.47
N ILE A 150 -5.60 3.82 16.53
CA ILE A 150 -4.49 2.85 16.47
C ILE A 150 -4.49 2.06 17.77
N ILE A 151 -4.53 0.73 17.66
CA ILE A 151 -4.47 -0.20 18.80
C ILE A 151 -3.15 -0.95 18.88
N ASP A 152 -2.48 -1.20 17.72
CA ASP A 152 -1.17 -1.83 17.66
C ASP A 152 -0.34 -1.28 16.50
N ILE A 153 1.00 -1.33 16.65
CA ILE A 153 1.96 -0.96 15.59
C ILE A 153 3.08 -2.00 15.55
N PHE A 154 3.20 -2.71 14.42
CA PHE A 154 4.22 -3.72 14.21
C PHE A 154 5.26 -3.30 13.16
N GLY A 155 6.48 -3.82 13.31
CA GLY A 155 7.63 -3.52 12.46
C GLY A 155 7.89 -4.51 11.34
N ASN A 156 7.28 -5.69 11.39
CA ASN A 156 7.42 -6.78 10.41
C ASN A 156 6.24 -7.76 10.49
N TYR A 157 6.26 -8.79 9.63
CA TYR A 157 5.21 -9.83 9.60
C TYR A 157 5.30 -10.88 10.72
N HIS A 158 6.35 -10.82 11.57
CA HIS A 158 6.43 -11.60 12.81
C HIS A 158 5.78 -10.89 14.00
N LEU A 159 5.13 -9.76 13.76
CA LEU A 159 4.45 -8.93 14.75
C LEU A 159 5.37 -8.38 15.84
N GLU A 160 6.64 -8.16 15.51
CA GLU A 160 7.56 -7.47 16.40
C GLU A 160 7.21 -5.98 16.51
N SER A 161 7.42 -5.38 17.67
CA SER A 161 7.13 -3.97 17.91
C SER A 161 7.84 -3.06 16.92
N PHE A 162 7.16 -2.03 16.44
CA PHE A 162 7.72 -1.07 15.50
C PHE A 162 8.86 -0.26 16.11
N ASN A 163 9.95 -0.17 15.38
CA ASN A 163 11.06 0.74 15.62
C ASN A 163 11.38 1.51 14.34
N ALA A 164 11.27 2.83 14.38
CA ALA A 164 11.42 3.68 13.20
C ALA A 164 12.78 3.55 12.49
N LEU A 165 13.85 3.16 13.18
CA LEU A 165 15.19 3.03 12.59
C LEU A 165 15.49 1.61 12.08
N LYS A 166 14.85 0.60 12.69
CA LYS A 166 15.22 -0.81 12.47
C LYS A 166 14.17 -1.61 11.70
N SER A 167 12.88 -1.32 11.90
CA SER A 167 11.79 -2.10 11.32
C SER A 167 11.75 -2.01 9.80
N GLU A 168 11.44 -3.12 9.15
CA GLU A 168 11.26 -3.18 7.68
C GLU A 168 9.96 -2.56 7.23
N ARG A 169 8.92 -2.73 8.05
CA ARG A 169 7.56 -2.29 7.75
C ARG A 169 7.05 -1.33 8.82
N LEU A 170 5.98 -0.65 8.48
CA LEU A 170 5.08 0.05 9.38
C LEU A 170 3.70 -0.59 9.20
N ILE A 171 3.31 -1.47 10.13
CA ILE A 171 2.03 -2.16 10.10
C ILE A 171 1.16 -1.57 11.21
N LEU A 172 0.09 -0.91 10.83
CA LEU A 172 -0.84 -0.25 11.73
C LEU A 172 -2.10 -1.10 11.85
N VAL A 173 -2.47 -1.45 13.06
CA VAL A 173 -3.76 -2.08 13.37
C VAL A 173 -4.63 -1.03 14.02
N CYS A 174 -5.77 -0.74 13.41
CA CYS A 174 -6.68 0.29 13.83
C CYS A 174 -8.06 -0.30 14.11
N LYS A 175 -8.76 0.29 15.08
CA LYS A 175 -10.13 -0.04 15.44
C LYS A 175 -11.06 1.12 15.10
N LYS A 176 -12.25 0.81 14.60
CA LYS A 176 -13.31 1.79 14.36
C LYS A 176 -14.21 1.97 15.57
#